data_2103eea6a773d3af4f2d84d8a7c054b0
#
_entry.id   2103eea6a773d3af4f2d84d8a7c054b0
#
_cell.length_a   1.000
_cell.length_b   1.000
_cell.length_c   1.000
_cell.angle_alpha   90.00
_cell.angle_beta   90.00
_cell.angle_gamma   90.00
#
_symmetry.space_group_name_H-M   'P 1'
#
loop_
_entity.id
_entity.type
_entity.pdbx_description
1 polymer ?
#
loop_
_entity_poly.entity_id
_entity_poly.type
_entity_poly.pdbx_seq_one_letter_code
_entity_poly.pdbx_strand_id
1 'polypeptide(L)'
;MDITIIGHGNVGGSLARAWANVGHAITIGARRPSDGGAQHLARNDRISVTSIPESIPDAAVILLAVPAGAGVSVADQIATAGPREDVVFLDATNAVGGRPDPYATVADALLDRIPGSRVVKAFNTTGAANMADPRYGDTALDLFVAGDDAEAKEIAASLAGDAGFGRCYDVGDRRFFESLEHLARIWISLALSKGHGRDIGFKVLRRGESA
;
A
#
# COMPACT_ATOMS: atom_id res chain seq x y z
N MET A 1 4.65 5.04 14.41
CA MET A 1 3.57 5.83 13.76
C MET A 1 2.26 5.10 13.96
N ASP A 2 1.15 5.84 13.94
CA ASP A 2 -0.21 5.30 13.93
C ASP A 2 -0.65 5.11 12.48
N ILE A 3 -0.77 3.84 12.07
CA ILE A 3 -1.04 3.47 10.68
C ILE A 3 -2.39 2.75 10.60
N THR A 4 -3.31 3.28 9.83
CA THR A 4 -4.54 2.59 9.47
C THR A 4 -4.35 1.83 8.16
N ILE A 5 -4.77 0.57 8.12
CA ILE A 5 -4.77 -0.25 6.91
C ILE A 5 -6.20 -0.65 6.56
N ILE A 6 -6.70 -0.17 5.43
CA ILE A 6 -8.02 -0.53 4.92
C ILE A 6 -7.84 -1.69 3.94
N GLY A 7 -8.31 -2.86 4.36
CA GLY A 7 -8.14 -4.11 3.63
C GLY A 7 -7.13 -5.05 4.30
N HIS A 8 -7.64 -6.10 4.92
CA HIS A 8 -6.87 -7.12 5.65
C HIS A 8 -6.56 -8.38 4.81
N GLY A 9 -6.55 -8.22 3.49
CA GLY A 9 -6.15 -9.27 2.55
C GLY A 9 -4.64 -9.54 2.58
N ASN A 10 -4.17 -10.23 1.53
CA ASN A 10 -2.77 -10.68 1.48
C ASN A 10 -1.77 -9.51 1.59
N VAL A 11 -1.96 -8.40 0.84
CA VAL A 11 -1.06 -7.24 0.89
C VAL A 11 -1.18 -6.50 2.22
N GLY A 12 -2.39 -6.05 2.59
CA GLY A 12 -2.59 -5.29 3.82
C GLY A 12 -2.23 -6.08 5.07
N GLY A 13 -2.54 -7.37 5.12
CA GLY A 13 -2.16 -8.24 6.24
C GLY A 13 -0.65 -8.50 6.35
N SER A 14 0.07 -8.56 5.22
CA SER A 14 1.53 -8.70 5.22
C SER A 14 2.21 -7.44 5.74
N LEU A 15 1.82 -6.26 5.22
CA LEU A 15 2.35 -4.97 5.68
C LEU A 15 1.97 -4.67 7.13
N ALA A 16 0.74 -5.04 7.57
CA ALA A 16 0.34 -4.89 8.96
C ALA A 16 1.30 -5.62 9.91
N ARG A 17 1.63 -6.87 9.61
CA ARG A 17 2.60 -7.65 10.41
C ARG A 17 4.00 -7.08 10.33
N ALA A 18 4.48 -6.73 9.14
CA ALA A 18 5.82 -6.17 8.95
C ALA A 18 6.02 -4.91 9.80
N TRP A 19 5.11 -3.96 9.70
CA TRP A 19 5.19 -2.68 10.43
C TRP A 19 4.94 -2.83 11.93
N ALA A 20 4.00 -3.70 12.36
CA ALA A 20 3.80 -3.99 13.77
C ALA A 20 5.06 -4.58 14.43
N ASN A 21 5.78 -5.46 13.72
CA ASN A 21 7.00 -6.10 14.23
C ASN A 21 8.17 -5.10 14.46
N VAL A 22 8.18 -3.98 13.75
CA VAL A 22 9.18 -2.91 13.95
C VAL A 22 8.68 -1.76 14.83
N GLY A 23 7.47 -1.92 15.42
CA GLY A 23 7.01 -1.06 16.50
C GLY A 23 5.95 -0.03 16.11
N HIS A 24 5.40 -0.04 14.90
CA HIS A 24 4.26 0.80 14.54
C HIS A 24 2.97 0.32 15.23
N ALA A 25 2.08 1.24 15.57
CA ALA A 25 0.71 0.92 15.99
C ALA A 25 -0.18 0.79 14.75
N ILE A 26 -0.81 -0.36 14.59
CA ILE A 26 -1.60 -0.67 13.39
C ILE A 26 -3.08 -0.78 13.75
N THR A 27 -3.92 -0.08 12.99
CA THR A 27 -5.37 -0.24 13.06
C THR A 27 -5.88 -0.80 11.72
N ILE A 28 -6.50 -1.96 11.75
CA ILE A 28 -7.18 -2.53 10.58
C ILE A 28 -8.59 -1.96 10.50
N GLY A 29 -8.84 -1.12 9.49
CA GLY A 29 -10.19 -0.67 9.12
C GLY A 29 -10.90 -1.74 8.32
N ALA A 30 -11.87 -2.43 8.91
CA ALA A 30 -12.59 -3.53 8.29
C ALA A 30 -14.08 -3.21 8.07
N ARG A 31 -14.67 -3.70 6.97
CA ARG A 31 -16.13 -3.63 6.74
C ARG A 31 -16.92 -4.41 7.78
N ARG A 32 -16.36 -5.47 8.29
CA ARG A 32 -16.88 -6.35 9.34
C ARG A 32 -15.76 -6.64 10.33
N PRO A 33 -15.60 -5.81 11.38
CA PRO A 33 -14.51 -5.95 12.34
C PRO A 33 -14.47 -7.29 13.08
N SER A 34 -15.64 -7.94 13.25
CA SER A 34 -15.75 -9.26 13.88
C SER A 34 -15.38 -10.42 12.95
N ASP A 35 -15.06 -10.16 11.69
CA ASP A 35 -14.67 -11.18 10.73
C ASP A 35 -13.36 -11.87 11.13
N GLY A 36 -13.36 -13.21 11.14
CA GLY A 36 -12.21 -14.00 11.61
C GLY A 36 -10.89 -13.70 10.89
N GLY A 37 -10.96 -13.27 9.62
CA GLY A 37 -9.78 -12.87 8.86
C GLY A 37 -9.10 -11.62 9.41
N ALA A 38 -9.87 -10.60 9.78
CA ALA A 38 -9.35 -9.38 10.41
C ALA A 38 -8.85 -9.69 11.84
N GLN A 39 -9.65 -10.40 12.64
CA GLN A 39 -9.33 -10.76 14.02
C GLN A 39 -8.07 -11.62 14.15
N HIS A 40 -7.71 -12.39 13.13
CA HIS A 40 -6.46 -13.15 13.14
C HIS A 40 -5.22 -12.24 13.22
N LEU A 41 -5.27 -11.03 12.65
CA LEU A 41 -4.19 -10.05 12.73
C LEU A 41 -4.04 -9.45 14.14
N ALA A 42 -5.15 -9.27 14.86
CA ALA A 42 -5.17 -8.73 16.23
C ALA A 42 -4.58 -9.67 17.30
N ARG A 43 -4.01 -10.81 16.92
CA ARG A 43 -3.17 -11.63 17.80
C ARG A 43 -1.81 -10.98 18.11
N ASN A 44 -1.40 -10.00 17.30
CA ASN A 44 -0.26 -9.14 17.60
C ASN A 44 -0.78 -7.94 18.40
N ASP A 45 -0.20 -7.70 19.58
CA ASP A 45 -0.64 -6.66 20.53
C ASP A 45 -0.56 -5.22 19.96
N ARG A 46 0.16 -5.03 18.85
CA ARG A 46 0.26 -3.74 18.15
C ARG A 46 -0.76 -3.58 17.01
N ILE A 47 -1.62 -4.59 16.80
CA ILE A 47 -2.64 -4.56 15.75
C ILE A 47 -4.03 -4.58 16.39
N SER A 48 -4.79 -3.53 16.18
CA SER A 48 -6.20 -3.45 16.52
C SER A 48 -7.09 -3.60 15.29
N VAL A 49 -8.35 -3.92 15.49
CA VAL A 49 -9.34 -4.04 14.41
C VAL A 49 -10.60 -3.28 14.79
N THR A 50 -11.02 -2.37 13.90
CA THR A 50 -12.27 -1.61 14.08
C THR A 50 -12.97 -1.39 12.73
N SER A 51 -14.08 -0.66 12.71
CA SER A 51 -14.74 -0.28 11.46
C SER A 51 -13.90 0.72 10.65
N ILE A 52 -14.13 0.81 9.33
CA ILE A 52 -13.42 1.78 8.50
C ILE A 52 -13.58 3.20 9.04
N PRO A 53 -14.80 3.72 9.30
CA PRO A 53 -14.94 5.09 9.81
C PRO A 53 -14.22 5.34 11.14
N GLU A 54 -14.28 4.41 12.09
CA GLU A 54 -13.62 4.55 13.38
C GLU A 54 -12.09 4.51 13.32
N SER A 55 -11.53 3.92 12.26
CA SER A 55 -10.07 3.78 12.09
C SER A 55 -9.40 5.02 11.49
N ILE A 56 -10.15 6.03 11.04
CA ILE A 56 -9.64 7.14 10.23
C ILE A 56 -9.11 8.32 11.06
N PRO A 57 -9.81 8.85 12.10
CA PRO A 57 -9.53 10.18 12.65
C PRO A 57 -8.12 10.37 13.21
N ASP A 58 -7.54 9.34 13.80
CA ASP A 58 -6.24 9.43 14.50
C ASP A 58 -5.06 8.94 13.64
N ALA A 59 -5.31 8.46 12.42
CA ALA A 59 -4.28 7.89 11.57
C ALA A 59 -3.30 8.96 11.05
N ALA A 60 -2.00 8.73 11.23
CA ALA A 60 -0.96 9.51 10.56
C ALA A 60 -0.74 9.04 9.11
N VAL A 61 -0.94 7.74 8.86
CA VAL A 61 -0.85 7.12 7.54
C VAL A 61 -2.06 6.22 7.34
N ILE A 62 -2.68 6.28 6.16
CA ILE A 62 -3.77 5.38 5.75
C ILE A 62 -3.36 4.61 4.50
N LEU A 63 -3.15 3.30 4.62
CA LEU A 63 -2.89 2.41 3.50
C LEU A 63 -4.19 1.83 2.96
N LEU A 64 -4.43 1.95 1.65
CA LEU A 64 -5.50 1.27 0.95
C LEU A 64 -4.96 0.00 0.27
N ALA A 65 -5.42 -1.16 0.70
CA ALA A 65 -5.09 -2.47 0.15
C ALA A 65 -6.37 -3.29 -0.15
N VAL A 66 -7.31 -2.65 -0.84
CA VAL A 66 -8.60 -3.20 -1.23
C VAL A 66 -8.65 -3.53 -2.73
N PRO A 67 -9.60 -4.33 -3.22
CA PRO A 67 -9.87 -4.43 -4.65
C PRO A 67 -10.19 -3.05 -5.24
N ALA A 68 -9.59 -2.69 -6.39
CA ALA A 68 -9.72 -1.35 -6.96
C ALA A 68 -11.18 -0.94 -7.23
N GLY A 69 -12.06 -1.89 -7.62
CA GLY A 69 -13.49 -1.62 -7.80
C GLY A 69 -14.23 -1.20 -6.51
N ALA A 70 -13.63 -1.39 -5.33
CA ALA A 70 -14.16 -0.88 -4.06
C ALA A 70 -13.56 0.48 -3.67
N GLY A 71 -12.55 0.95 -4.40
CA GLY A 71 -11.74 2.11 -4.03
C GLY A 71 -12.52 3.39 -3.87
N VAL A 72 -13.44 3.69 -4.79
CA VAL A 72 -14.29 4.90 -4.73
C VAL A 72 -15.15 4.91 -3.47
N SER A 73 -15.85 3.80 -3.20
CA SER A 73 -16.68 3.69 -1.99
C SER A 73 -15.87 3.78 -0.71
N VAL A 74 -14.63 3.30 -0.71
CA VAL A 74 -13.73 3.44 0.44
C VAL A 74 -13.26 4.91 0.57
N ALA A 75 -12.92 5.58 -0.51
CA ALA A 75 -12.57 7.00 -0.49
C ALA A 75 -13.72 7.88 0.05
N ASP A 76 -14.96 7.58 -0.35
CA ASP A 76 -16.16 8.27 0.18
C ASP A 76 -16.32 8.06 1.71
N GLN A 77 -16.09 6.85 2.20
CA GLN A 77 -16.14 6.55 3.63
C GLN A 77 -15.05 7.29 4.41
N ILE A 78 -13.83 7.35 3.86
CA ILE A 78 -12.71 8.09 4.46
C ILE A 78 -13.03 9.58 4.52
N ALA A 79 -13.48 10.17 3.41
CA ALA A 79 -13.86 11.58 3.35
C ALA A 79 -14.94 11.92 4.39
N THR A 80 -15.95 11.05 4.52
CA THR A 80 -17.04 11.22 5.49
C THR A 80 -16.57 11.10 6.94
N ALA A 81 -15.59 10.23 7.21
CA ALA A 81 -15.04 10.02 8.56
C ALA A 81 -14.15 11.17 9.04
N GLY A 82 -13.71 12.07 8.15
CA GLY A 82 -12.92 13.24 8.49
C GLY A 82 -11.49 12.90 8.90
N PRO A 83 -10.63 12.51 7.94
CA PRO A 83 -9.23 12.27 8.24
C PRO A 83 -8.53 13.56 8.66
N ARG A 84 -7.39 13.43 9.34
CA ARG A 84 -6.53 14.58 9.69
C ARG A 84 -6.05 15.29 8.41
N GLU A 85 -5.80 16.59 8.50
CA GLU A 85 -5.31 17.41 7.37
C GLU A 85 -3.91 16.97 6.89
N ASP A 86 -3.07 16.48 7.81
CA ASP A 86 -1.69 16.07 7.55
C ASP A 86 -1.53 14.57 7.24
N VAL A 87 -2.63 13.81 7.16
CA VAL A 87 -2.59 12.37 6.88
C VAL A 87 -1.98 12.07 5.52
N VAL A 88 -1.16 11.03 5.46
CA VAL A 88 -0.61 10.49 4.21
C VAL A 88 -1.40 9.28 3.77
N PHE A 89 -1.89 9.30 2.54
CA PHE A 89 -2.54 8.16 1.92
C PHE A 89 -1.55 7.35 1.08
N LEU A 90 -1.47 6.04 1.34
CA LEU A 90 -0.70 5.09 0.53
C LEU A 90 -1.67 4.21 -0.26
N ASP A 91 -1.62 4.27 -1.58
CA ASP A 91 -2.45 3.45 -2.45
C ASP A 91 -1.66 2.23 -2.96
N ALA A 92 -1.94 1.05 -2.39
CA ALA A 92 -1.38 -0.23 -2.81
C ALA A 92 -2.32 -1.01 -3.75
N THR A 93 -3.38 -0.39 -4.25
CA THR A 93 -4.34 -1.06 -5.13
C THR A 93 -3.81 -1.20 -6.55
N ASN A 94 -4.41 -2.11 -7.30
CA ASN A 94 -4.19 -2.28 -8.74
C ASN A 94 -5.53 -2.55 -9.42
N ALA A 95 -5.80 -1.88 -10.53
CA ALA A 95 -6.99 -2.08 -11.37
C ALA A 95 -6.89 -3.38 -12.19
N VAL A 96 -6.69 -4.50 -11.49
CA VAL A 96 -6.64 -5.85 -12.06
C VAL A 96 -7.93 -6.58 -11.68
N GLY A 97 -8.80 -6.84 -12.64
CA GLY A 97 -10.10 -7.50 -12.39
C GLY A 97 -11.23 -6.57 -11.93
N GLY A 98 -11.02 -5.25 -11.96
CA GLY A 98 -12.03 -4.23 -11.66
C GLY A 98 -11.38 -2.85 -11.66
N ARG A 99 -12.12 -1.83 -12.12
CA ARG A 99 -11.66 -0.43 -12.17
C ARG A 99 -12.37 0.39 -11.09
N PRO A 100 -11.74 1.45 -10.59
CA PRO A 100 -12.39 2.41 -9.70
C PRO A 100 -13.15 3.47 -10.52
N ASP A 101 -14.06 3.06 -11.40
CA ASP A 101 -14.76 3.98 -12.30
C ASP A 101 -15.42 5.13 -11.52
N PRO A 102 -15.32 6.39 -12.04
CA PRO A 102 -14.80 6.80 -13.35
C PRO A 102 -13.28 7.08 -13.38
N TYR A 103 -12.51 6.77 -12.34
CA TYR A 103 -11.10 7.10 -12.21
C TYR A 103 -10.19 6.03 -12.85
N ALA A 104 -8.98 6.45 -13.23
CA ALA A 104 -7.97 5.53 -13.74
C ALA A 104 -7.38 4.66 -12.60
N THR A 105 -7.12 5.28 -11.44
CA THR A 105 -6.57 4.62 -10.26
C THR A 105 -7.36 5.00 -9.00
N VAL A 106 -7.21 4.24 -7.91
CA VAL A 106 -7.79 4.60 -6.61
C VAL A 106 -7.13 5.85 -6.02
N ALA A 107 -5.85 6.07 -6.33
CA ALA A 107 -5.16 7.30 -5.95
C ALA A 107 -5.84 8.55 -6.56
N ASP A 108 -6.29 8.49 -7.81
CA ASP A 108 -7.06 9.58 -8.43
C ASP A 108 -8.40 9.81 -7.72
N ALA A 109 -9.08 8.74 -7.33
CA ALA A 109 -10.33 8.83 -6.56
C ALA A 109 -10.10 9.50 -5.19
N LEU A 110 -9.01 9.18 -4.48
CA LEU A 110 -8.65 9.82 -3.22
C LEU A 110 -8.43 11.33 -3.39
N LEU A 111 -7.67 11.73 -4.41
CA LEU A 111 -7.41 13.14 -4.71
C LEU A 111 -8.68 13.94 -5.00
N ASP A 112 -9.66 13.32 -5.66
CA ASP A 112 -10.94 13.96 -5.98
C ASP A 112 -11.89 14.02 -4.78
N ARG A 113 -12.00 12.92 -4.01
CA ARG A 113 -12.92 12.82 -2.86
C ARG A 113 -12.42 13.54 -1.62
N ILE A 114 -11.10 13.74 -1.51
CA ILE A 114 -10.44 14.38 -0.37
C ILE A 114 -9.50 15.47 -0.92
N PRO A 115 -10.03 16.62 -1.33
CA PRO A 115 -9.22 17.72 -1.88
C PRO A 115 -8.10 18.14 -0.94
N GLY A 116 -6.89 18.32 -1.48
CA GLY A 116 -5.70 18.65 -0.70
C GLY A 116 -5.01 17.46 -0.05
N SER A 117 -5.50 16.24 -0.25
CA SER A 117 -4.89 15.04 0.33
C SER A 117 -3.50 14.75 -0.24
N ARG A 118 -2.64 14.20 0.61
CA ARG A 118 -1.26 13.82 0.34
C ARG A 118 -1.23 12.34 -0.09
N VAL A 119 -1.40 12.06 -1.38
CA VAL A 119 -1.53 10.69 -1.90
C VAL A 119 -0.25 10.23 -2.55
N VAL A 120 0.21 9.03 -2.16
CA VAL A 120 1.34 8.32 -2.74
C VAL A 120 0.88 6.93 -3.20
N LYS A 121 1.06 6.62 -4.47
CA LYS A 121 0.94 5.26 -4.97
C LYS A 121 2.20 4.49 -4.65
N ALA A 122 2.06 3.40 -3.89
CA ALA A 122 3.17 2.62 -3.34
C ALA A 122 2.73 1.18 -3.04
N PHE A 123 3.67 0.26 -2.82
CA PHE A 123 3.40 -1.14 -2.43
C PHE A 123 2.49 -1.92 -3.39
N ASN A 124 2.44 -1.53 -4.65
CA ASN A 124 1.56 -2.13 -5.65
C ASN A 124 2.30 -2.96 -6.71
N THR A 125 3.63 -2.87 -6.81
CA THR A 125 4.41 -3.38 -7.95
C THR A 125 4.96 -4.80 -7.75
N THR A 126 4.62 -5.48 -6.67
CA THR A 126 5.04 -6.87 -6.39
C THR A 126 3.94 -7.65 -5.66
N GLY A 127 4.15 -8.97 -5.49
CA GLY A 127 3.20 -9.85 -4.83
C GLY A 127 3.20 -9.72 -3.30
N ALA A 128 2.11 -10.19 -2.68
CA ALA A 128 1.94 -10.11 -1.23
C ALA A 128 2.99 -10.91 -0.42
N ALA A 129 3.54 -11.98 -0.97
CA ALA A 129 4.64 -12.70 -0.34
C ALA A 129 5.87 -11.80 -0.18
N ASN A 130 6.17 -10.99 -1.19
CA ASN A 130 7.26 -10.03 -1.18
C ASN A 130 6.99 -8.82 -0.27
N MET A 131 5.73 -8.55 0.08
CA MET A 131 5.39 -7.55 1.11
C MET A 131 5.67 -8.07 2.52
N ALA A 132 5.63 -9.40 2.71
CA ALA A 132 5.97 -10.03 3.99
C ALA A 132 7.49 -10.20 4.16
N ASP A 133 8.18 -10.54 3.08
CA ASP A 133 9.63 -10.67 3.04
C ASP A 133 10.14 -10.30 1.63
N PRO A 134 10.69 -9.09 1.45
CA PRO A 134 11.22 -8.65 0.17
C PRO A 134 12.66 -9.10 -0.09
N ARG A 135 13.23 -10.01 0.71
CA ARG A 135 14.63 -10.44 0.60
C ARG A 135 14.80 -11.66 -0.29
N TYR A 136 15.84 -11.63 -1.10
CA TYR A 136 16.30 -12.70 -1.98
C TYR A 136 17.79 -12.93 -1.71
N GLY A 137 18.09 -13.75 -0.72
CA GLY A 137 19.44 -13.87 -0.19
C GLY A 137 19.93 -12.53 0.38
N ASP A 138 21.06 -12.04 -0.11
CA ASP A 138 21.64 -10.76 0.33
C ASP A 138 21.03 -9.53 -0.38
N THR A 139 20.12 -9.74 -1.32
CA THR A 139 19.50 -8.67 -2.10
C THR A 139 18.06 -8.45 -1.67
N ALA A 140 17.70 -7.21 -1.33
CA ALA A 140 16.31 -6.82 -1.10
C ALA A 140 15.72 -6.19 -2.37
N LEU A 141 14.43 -6.44 -2.61
CA LEU A 141 13.69 -5.82 -3.71
C LEU A 141 13.60 -4.32 -3.54
N ASP A 142 13.50 -3.60 -4.65
CA ASP A 142 13.25 -2.17 -4.64
C ASP A 142 11.74 -1.88 -4.70
N LEU A 143 11.36 -0.77 -4.09
CA LEU A 143 10.00 -0.22 -4.17
C LEU A 143 9.99 0.99 -5.10
N PHE A 144 8.85 1.23 -5.75
CA PHE A 144 8.62 2.39 -6.60
C PHE A 144 7.44 3.17 -6.08
N VAL A 145 7.57 4.50 -6.02
CA VAL A 145 6.52 5.40 -5.52
C VAL A 145 6.29 6.57 -6.47
N ALA A 146 5.07 7.05 -6.51
CA ALA A 146 4.69 8.26 -7.23
C ALA A 146 3.71 9.09 -6.38
N GLY A 147 3.78 10.42 -6.52
CA GLY A 147 2.89 11.35 -5.82
C GLY A 147 3.42 12.78 -5.89
N ASP A 148 2.55 13.74 -5.66
CA ASP A 148 2.90 15.16 -5.79
C ASP A 148 3.62 15.71 -4.57
N ASP A 149 3.40 15.13 -3.39
CA ASP A 149 3.95 15.57 -2.11
C ASP A 149 5.27 14.86 -1.80
N ALA A 150 6.36 15.61 -1.72
CA ALA A 150 7.70 15.06 -1.53
C ALA A 150 7.86 14.42 -0.12
N GLU A 151 7.33 15.06 0.92
CA GLU A 151 7.41 14.56 2.29
C GLU A 151 6.59 13.28 2.47
N ALA A 152 5.40 13.19 1.84
CA ALA A 152 4.61 11.97 1.82
C ALA A 152 5.35 10.81 1.14
N LYS A 153 6.12 11.07 0.08
CA LYS A 153 6.97 10.06 -0.57
C LYS A 153 8.14 9.63 0.34
N GLU A 154 8.70 10.53 1.14
CA GLU A 154 9.72 10.19 2.14
C GLU A 154 9.14 9.28 3.24
N ILE A 155 7.91 9.55 3.70
CA ILE A 155 7.20 8.68 4.64
C ILE A 155 6.98 7.29 4.03
N ALA A 156 6.55 7.22 2.77
CA ALA A 156 6.39 5.94 2.07
C ALA A 156 7.71 5.19 1.94
N ALA A 157 8.82 5.90 1.68
CA ALA A 157 10.16 5.31 1.60
C ALA A 157 10.65 4.79 2.95
N SER A 158 10.39 5.52 4.05
CA SER A 158 10.69 5.05 5.41
C SER A 158 9.95 3.75 5.72
N LEU A 159 8.64 3.72 5.44
CA LEU A 159 7.80 2.53 5.65
C LEU A 159 8.20 1.35 4.74
N ALA A 160 8.74 1.62 3.57
CA ALA A 160 9.32 0.58 2.71
C ALA A 160 10.57 -0.03 3.36
N GLY A 161 11.47 0.78 3.92
CA GLY A 161 12.62 0.32 4.69
C GLY A 161 12.20 -0.52 5.91
N ASP A 162 11.19 -0.06 6.65
CA ASP A 162 10.63 -0.77 7.81
C ASP A 162 10.01 -2.12 7.44
N ALA A 163 9.49 -2.25 6.21
CA ALA A 163 9.01 -3.52 5.66
C ALA A 163 10.15 -4.39 5.07
N GLY A 164 11.39 -3.92 5.08
CA GLY A 164 12.58 -4.67 4.64
C GLY A 164 12.93 -4.52 3.17
N PHE A 165 12.28 -3.63 2.42
CA PHE A 165 12.65 -3.32 1.04
C PHE A 165 14.04 -2.66 0.98
N GLY A 166 14.69 -2.78 -0.17
CA GLY A 166 15.98 -2.17 -0.43
C GLY A 166 15.87 -0.66 -0.63
N ARG A 167 15.99 -0.21 -1.88
CA ARG A 167 15.79 1.20 -2.20
C ARG A 167 14.33 1.49 -2.56
N CYS A 168 13.86 2.69 -2.18
CA CYS A 168 12.61 3.25 -2.65
C CYS A 168 12.92 4.29 -3.74
N TYR A 169 12.37 4.10 -4.93
CA TYR A 169 12.56 5.01 -6.06
C TYR A 169 11.33 5.88 -6.26
N ASP A 170 11.50 7.18 -6.15
CA ASP A 170 10.52 8.16 -6.60
C ASP A 170 10.55 8.21 -8.12
N VAL A 171 9.44 7.82 -8.76
CA VAL A 171 9.31 7.82 -10.23
C VAL A 171 8.61 9.07 -10.76
N GLY A 172 8.19 9.99 -9.87
CA GLY A 172 7.61 11.27 -10.23
C GLY A 172 6.29 11.58 -9.53
N ASP A 173 5.52 12.45 -10.13
CA ASP A 173 4.23 12.95 -9.63
C ASP A 173 3.05 12.00 -9.97
N ARG A 174 1.82 12.47 -9.72
CA ARG A 174 0.57 11.71 -9.97
C ARG A 174 0.43 11.17 -11.39
N ARG A 175 1.07 11.75 -12.40
CA ARG A 175 1.04 11.26 -13.78
C ARG A 175 1.63 9.86 -13.94
N PHE A 176 2.38 9.38 -12.95
CA PHE A 176 2.96 8.04 -12.93
C PHE A 176 2.12 6.99 -12.18
N PHE A 177 0.94 7.32 -11.65
CA PHE A 177 0.09 6.35 -10.95
C PHE A 177 -0.26 5.14 -11.85
N GLU A 178 -0.76 5.40 -13.06
CA GLU A 178 -1.04 4.31 -14.01
C GLU A 178 0.22 3.55 -14.44
N SER A 179 1.38 4.23 -14.54
CA SER A 179 2.65 3.57 -14.90
C SER A 179 3.05 2.53 -13.87
N LEU A 180 2.85 2.82 -12.58
CA LEU A 180 3.08 1.84 -11.50
C LEU A 180 2.09 0.66 -11.56
N GLU A 181 0.83 0.89 -11.96
CA GLU A 181 -0.12 -0.21 -12.21
C GLU A 181 0.27 -1.05 -13.43
N HIS A 182 0.83 -0.43 -14.47
CA HIS A 182 1.37 -1.18 -15.61
C HIS A 182 2.59 -2.03 -15.22
N LEU A 183 3.47 -1.53 -14.34
CA LEU A 183 4.57 -2.31 -13.79
C LEU A 183 4.05 -3.50 -12.98
N ALA A 184 3.00 -3.32 -12.19
CA ALA A 184 2.33 -4.42 -11.50
C ALA A 184 1.76 -5.46 -12.47
N ARG A 185 1.18 -5.04 -13.59
CA ARG A 185 0.68 -5.97 -14.63
C ARG A 185 1.81 -6.79 -15.26
N ILE A 186 3.00 -6.19 -15.46
CA ILE A 186 4.18 -6.92 -15.93
C ILE A 186 4.56 -8.00 -14.91
N TRP A 187 4.63 -7.63 -13.60
CA TRP A 187 4.90 -8.60 -12.54
C TRP A 187 3.88 -9.74 -12.53
N ILE A 188 2.58 -9.43 -12.59
CA ILE A 188 1.49 -10.42 -12.63
C ILE A 188 1.63 -11.36 -13.85
N SER A 189 1.94 -10.80 -15.01
CA SER A 189 2.15 -11.60 -16.22
C SER A 189 3.31 -12.58 -16.05
N LEU A 190 4.45 -12.10 -15.56
CA LEU A 190 5.63 -12.96 -15.33
C LEU A 190 5.33 -14.04 -14.29
N ALA A 191 4.77 -13.64 -13.14
CA ALA A 191 4.54 -14.54 -12.03
C ALA A 191 3.50 -15.63 -12.34
N LEU A 192 2.36 -15.23 -12.91
CA LEU A 192 1.20 -16.12 -13.05
C LEU A 192 1.04 -16.67 -14.46
N SER A 193 1.17 -15.83 -15.50
CA SER A 193 0.88 -16.25 -16.88
C SER A 193 2.07 -16.90 -17.56
N LYS A 194 3.30 -16.52 -17.18
CA LYS A 194 4.54 -17.05 -17.78
C LYS A 194 5.23 -18.10 -16.91
N GLY A 195 4.67 -18.42 -15.74
CA GLY A 195 5.10 -19.55 -14.92
C GLY A 195 6.38 -19.34 -14.11
N HIS A 196 6.86 -18.09 -13.96
CA HIS A 196 8.04 -17.82 -13.12
C HIS A 196 7.76 -17.95 -11.61
N GLY A 197 6.48 -18.12 -11.23
CA GLY A 197 6.11 -18.19 -9.81
C GLY A 197 6.03 -16.81 -9.14
N ARG A 198 5.65 -16.81 -7.87
CA ARG A 198 5.41 -15.56 -7.13
C ARG A 198 6.67 -15.01 -6.44
N ASP A 199 7.73 -15.81 -6.39
CA ASP A 199 9.01 -15.46 -5.78
C ASP A 199 9.90 -14.75 -6.80
N ILE A 200 9.40 -13.64 -7.34
CA ILE A 200 10.09 -12.73 -8.26
C ILE A 200 9.80 -11.29 -7.89
N GLY A 201 10.71 -10.38 -8.20
CA GLY A 201 10.51 -8.96 -7.98
C GLY A 201 11.43 -8.10 -8.82
N PHE A 202 11.39 -6.79 -8.62
CA PHE A 202 12.16 -5.85 -9.40
C PHE A 202 13.33 -5.28 -8.58
N LYS A 203 14.45 -5.12 -9.26
CA LYS A 203 15.67 -4.49 -8.72
C LYS A 203 16.27 -3.57 -9.77
N VAL A 204 16.58 -2.34 -9.38
CA VAL A 204 17.30 -1.40 -10.23
C VAL A 204 18.80 -1.63 -10.06
N LEU A 205 19.45 -2.03 -11.12
CA LEU A 205 20.90 -2.22 -11.15
C LEU A 205 21.57 -0.95 -11.66
N ARG A 206 22.63 -0.52 -10.98
CA ARG A 206 23.48 0.59 -11.43
C ARG A 206 24.87 0.08 -11.76
N ARG A 207 25.42 0.55 -12.88
CA ARG A 207 26.76 0.20 -13.27
C ARG A 207 27.77 0.79 -12.26
N GLY A 208 28.63 -0.06 -11.69
CA GLY A 208 29.64 0.32 -10.69
C GLY A 208 29.17 0.23 -9.22
N GLU A 209 27.93 -0.14 -8.95
CA GLU A 209 27.49 -0.55 -7.61
C GLU A 209 27.42 -2.09 -7.57
N SER A 210 27.94 -2.74 -6.52
CA SER A 210 27.66 -4.15 -6.22
C SER A 210 26.19 -4.29 -5.83
N ALA A 211 25.55 -5.33 -6.35
CA ALA A 211 24.16 -5.65 -6.07
C ALA A 211 23.92 -5.95 -4.58
#